data_aebb51a95a1101a7569da9e81cd016e9
#
_entry.id   aebb51a95a1101a7569da9e81cd016e9
#
_cell.length_a   1.000
_cell.length_b   1.000
_cell.length_c   1.000
_cell.angle_alpha   90.00
_cell.angle_beta   90.00
_cell.angle_gamma   90.00
#
_symmetry.space_group_name_H-M   'P 1'
#
loop_
_entity.id
_entity.type
_entity.pdbx_description
1 polymer ?
#
loop_
_entity_poly.entity_id
_entity_poly.type
_entity_poly.pdbx_seq_one_letter_code
_entity_poly.pdbx_strand_id
1 'polypeptide(L)'
;MGMDISQFDFLYDTSEETKTRFVSFIGDSMKRFDLAITSSNRFYGKKLVTDIQHGKTAIIGPDDLEAEGYLEYVFKLTEEEAAELTAFLEQVVGTVNFTDI
;
A
#
# COMPACT_ATOMS: atom_id res chain seq x y z
N MET A 1 -5.75 -15.14 -32.97
CA MET A 1 -5.06 -14.01 -33.47
C MET A 1 -4.82 -12.97 -32.39
N GLY A 2 -3.60 -12.70 -32.09
CA GLY A 2 -3.28 -11.72 -31.07
C GLY A 2 -3.23 -10.31 -31.61
N MET A 3 -3.19 -9.34 -30.74
CA MET A 3 -3.01 -7.96 -31.08
C MET A 3 -1.53 -7.69 -31.29
N ASP A 4 -1.22 -6.98 -32.35
CA ASP A 4 0.15 -6.58 -32.62
C ASP A 4 0.54 -5.47 -31.66
N ILE A 5 1.66 -5.67 -30.95
CA ILE A 5 2.09 -4.70 -29.95
C ILE A 5 2.41 -3.34 -30.56
N SER A 6 2.74 -3.31 -31.86
CA SER A 6 3.00 -2.04 -32.53
C SER A 6 1.75 -1.18 -32.65
N GLN A 7 0.56 -1.73 -32.35
CA GLN A 7 -0.69 -0.97 -32.40
C GLN A 7 -0.90 -0.11 -31.19
N PHE A 8 -0.04 -0.24 -30.16
CA PHE A 8 -0.16 0.54 -28.93
C PHE A 8 0.82 1.69 -28.96
N ASP A 9 0.34 2.87 -28.63
CA ASP A 9 1.20 4.06 -28.52
C ASP A 9 1.59 4.24 -27.07
N PHE A 10 2.74 3.68 -26.68
CA PHE A 10 3.19 3.75 -25.30
C PHE A 10 3.67 5.15 -24.98
N LEU A 11 3.15 5.73 -23.90
CA LEU A 11 3.69 6.96 -23.37
C LEU A 11 5.02 6.71 -22.66
N TYR A 12 5.11 5.59 -22.01
CA TYR A 12 6.38 5.08 -21.50
C TYR A 12 6.19 3.59 -21.24
N ASP A 13 7.30 2.90 -21.11
CA ASP A 13 7.28 1.46 -20.84
C ASP A 13 8.58 1.13 -20.13
N THR A 14 8.50 1.02 -18.80
CA THR A 14 9.68 0.80 -17.97
C THR A 14 9.44 -0.38 -17.06
N SER A 15 10.54 -0.99 -16.63
CA SER A 15 10.49 -2.09 -15.67
C SER A 15 11.52 -1.82 -14.59
N GLU A 16 11.26 -2.33 -13.41
CA GLU A 16 12.22 -2.20 -12.32
C GLU A 16 12.11 -3.41 -11.41
N GLU A 17 13.17 -3.66 -10.66
CA GLU A 17 13.15 -4.68 -9.62
C GLU A 17 12.66 -4.04 -8.34
N THR A 18 11.75 -4.74 -7.66
CA THR A 18 11.19 -4.26 -6.41
C THR A 18 11.31 -5.36 -5.36
N LYS A 19 11.03 -4.97 -4.11
CA LYS A 19 10.91 -5.93 -3.02
C LYS A 19 9.47 -5.95 -2.54
N THR A 20 8.93 -7.14 -2.37
CA THR A 20 7.58 -7.29 -1.84
C THR A 20 7.64 -8.14 -0.58
N ARG A 21 7.05 -7.62 0.50
CA ARG A 21 6.95 -8.31 1.77
C ARG A 21 5.51 -8.77 1.94
N PHE A 22 5.32 -10.03 2.29
CA PHE A 22 4.00 -10.58 2.53
C PHE A 22 3.81 -10.77 4.02
N VAL A 23 2.75 -10.20 4.57
CA VAL A 23 2.45 -10.34 5.99
C VAL A 23 1.00 -10.73 6.19
N SER A 24 0.76 -11.44 7.28
CA SER A 24 -0.59 -11.80 7.68
C SER A 24 -0.66 -11.65 9.20
N PHE A 25 -1.66 -10.93 9.69
CA PHE A 25 -1.83 -10.78 11.13
C PHE A 25 -3.31 -10.57 11.46
N ILE A 26 -3.63 -10.77 12.73
CA ILE A 26 -4.98 -10.56 13.24
C ILE A 26 -4.89 -9.50 14.33
N GLY A 27 -5.69 -8.44 14.20
CA GLY A 27 -5.73 -7.39 15.19
C GLY A 27 -6.73 -7.69 16.30
N ASP A 28 -6.86 -6.75 17.24
CA ASP A 28 -7.75 -6.92 18.38
C ASP A 28 -9.22 -7.01 17.95
N SER A 29 -9.57 -6.43 16.83
CA SER A 29 -10.92 -6.53 16.29
C SER A 29 -11.20 -7.90 15.69
N MET A 30 -10.22 -8.80 15.71
CA MET A 30 -10.29 -10.14 15.12
C MET A 30 -10.33 -10.14 13.61
N LYS A 31 -10.06 -9.00 12.99
CA LYS A 31 -9.93 -8.95 11.53
C LYS A 31 -8.58 -9.48 11.14
N ARG A 32 -8.58 -10.37 10.14
CA ARG A 32 -7.34 -10.87 9.56
C ARG A 32 -6.93 -9.96 8.40
N PHE A 33 -5.70 -9.53 8.44
CA PHE A 33 -5.10 -8.75 7.35
C PHE A 33 -4.09 -9.61 6.63
N ASP A 34 -4.21 -9.67 5.31
CA ASP A 34 -3.22 -10.33 4.45
C ASP A 34 -2.75 -9.28 3.46
N LEU A 35 -1.50 -8.86 3.61
CA LEU A 35 -0.99 -7.72 2.87
C LEU A 35 0.25 -8.08 2.07
N ALA A 36 0.37 -7.49 0.89
CA ALA A 36 1.62 -7.44 0.14
C ALA A 36 2.07 -5.99 0.15
N ILE A 37 3.31 -5.76 0.58
CA ILE A 37 3.86 -4.42 0.71
C ILE A 37 5.07 -4.33 -0.20
N THR A 38 4.97 -3.49 -1.23
CA THR A 38 5.99 -3.39 -2.26
C THR A 38 6.74 -2.07 -2.13
N SER A 39 8.07 -2.17 -2.09
CA SER A 39 8.96 -1.04 -2.08
C SER A 39 9.46 -0.79 -3.49
N SER A 40 9.37 0.45 -3.95
CA SER A 40 9.75 0.83 -5.28
C SER A 40 10.28 2.26 -5.26
N ASN A 41 11.26 2.53 -6.11
CA ASN A 41 11.82 3.88 -6.21
C ASN A 41 10.85 4.87 -6.82
N ARG A 42 9.80 4.40 -7.51
CA ARG A 42 8.92 5.32 -8.23
C ARG A 42 7.89 5.99 -7.33
N PHE A 43 7.80 5.59 -6.05
CA PHE A 43 6.77 6.15 -5.16
C PHE A 43 7.36 7.10 -4.11
N TYR A 44 8.62 7.50 -4.27
CA TYR A 44 9.24 8.53 -3.42
C TYR A 44 9.13 8.23 -1.93
N GLY A 45 9.50 7.00 -1.56
CA GLY A 45 9.49 6.58 -0.17
C GLY A 45 8.17 6.02 0.32
N LYS A 46 7.11 6.14 -0.48
CA LYS A 46 5.86 5.49 -0.13
C LYS A 46 5.90 4.02 -0.53
N LYS A 47 4.98 3.26 0.02
CA LYS A 47 4.87 1.84 -0.28
C LYS A 47 3.57 1.55 -1.01
N LEU A 48 3.63 0.56 -1.88
CA LEU A 48 2.41 0.04 -2.50
C LEU A 48 1.88 -1.05 -1.59
N VAL A 49 0.68 -0.87 -1.05
CA VAL A 49 0.08 -1.80 -0.09
C VAL A 49 -1.15 -2.43 -0.71
N THR A 50 -1.14 -3.75 -0.78
CA THR A 50 -2.24 -4.51 -1.37
C THR A 50 -2.91 -5.36 -0.31
N ASP A 51 -4.23 -5.20 -0.18
CA ASP A 51 -5.07 -6.12 0.58
C ASP A 51 -5.33 -7.31 -0.34
N ILE A 52 -4.67 -8.42 -0.05
CA ILE A 52 -4.68 -9.56 -0.96
C ILE A 52 -6.06 -10.20 -1.04
N GLN A 53 -6.76 -10.27 0.10
CA GLN A 53 -8.06 -10.93 0.13
C GLN A 53 -9.09 -10.21 -0.72
N HIS A 54 -9.04 -8.88 -0.75
CA HIS A 54 -10.05 -8.09 -1.44
C HIS A 54 -9.53 -7.45 -2.71
N GLY A 55 -8.24 -7.61 -3.01
CA GLY A 55 -7.69 -7.10 -4.25
C GLY A 55 -7.61 -5.58 -4.32
N LYS A 56 -7.52 -4.90 -3.19
CA LYS A 56 -7.45 -3.44 -3.15
C LYS A 56 -6.02 -3.01 -2.89
N THR A 57 -5.59 -1.99 -3.61
CA THR A 57 -4.21 -1.52 -3.56
C THR A 57 -4.18 -0.01 -3.43
N ALA A 58 -3.24 0.50 -2.65
CA ALA A 58 -3.03 1.93 -2.49
C ALA A 58 -1.56 2.22 -2.27
N ILE A 59 -1.14 3.43 -2.64
CA ILE A 59 0.21 3.92 -2.38
C ILE A 59 0.16 4.68 -1.07
N ILE A 60 0.91 4.24 -0.07
CA ILE A 60 0.78 4.75 1.29
C ILE A 60 2.10 5.25 1.82
N GLY A 61 2.11 6.49 2.28
CA GLY A 61 3.22 7.08 2.99
C GLY A 61 2.77 7.54 4.37
N PRO A 62 3.69 8.12 5.16
CA PRO A 62 3.34 8.54 6.52
C PRO A 62 2.20 9.55 6.58
N ASP A 63 2.15 10.47 5.63
CA ASP A 63 1.10 11.49 5.61
C ASP A 63 -0.27 10.89 5.33
N ASP A 64 -0.32 9.81 4.54
CA ASP A 64 -1.59 9.14 4.26
C ASP A 64 -2.16 8.49 5.51
N LEU A 65 -1.30 8.04 6.43
CA LEU A 65 -1.75 7.42 7.67
C LEU A 65 -2.33 8.45 8.62
N GLU A 66 -1.99 9.72 8.46
CA GLU A 66 -2.55 10.79 9.27
C GLU A 66 -3.84 11.36 8.68
N ALA A 67 -4.17 10.99 7.46
CA ALA A 67 -5.37 11.49 6.81
C ALA A 67 -6.58 10.74 7.36
N GLU A 68 -7.43 11.46 8.06
CA GLU A 68 -8.58 10.87 8.73
C GLU A 68 -9.52 10.22 7.73
N GLY A 69 -9.89 8.97 7.96
CA GLY A 69 -10.84 8.26 7.12
C GLY A 69 -10.26 7.70 5.82
N TYR A 70 -8.97 7.89 5.58
CA TYR A 70 -8.38 7.47 4.32
C TYR A 70 -8.35 5.95 4.18
N LEU A 71 -7.84 5.25 5.19
CA LEU A 71 -7.74 3.79 5.12
C LEU A 71 -9.12 3.14 5.13
N GLU A 72 -10.06 3.71 5.89
CA GLU A 72 -11.44 3.21 5.86
C GLU A 72 -11.99 3.26 4.46
N TYR A 73 -11.74 4.35 3.76
CA TYR A 73 -12.26 4.52 2.41
C TYR A 73 -11.58 3.58 1.43
N VAL A 74 -10.24 3.55 1.44
CA VAL A 74 -9.48 2.81 0.44
C VAL A 74 -9.68 1.31 0.57
N PHE A 75 -9.64 0.80 1.80
CA PHE A 75 -9.69 -0.64 2.04
C PHE A 75 -11.04 -1.12 2.57
N LYS A 76 -12.01 -0.22 2.67
CA LYS A 76 -13.37 -0.55 3.13
C LYS A 76 -13.34 -1.13 4.53
N LEU A 77 -12.73 -0.41 5.45
CA LEU A 77 -12.55 -0.86 6.83
C LEU A 77 -13.44 -0.05 7.77
N THR A 78 -13.77 -0.67 8.90
CA THR A 78 -14.34 0.09 10.01
C THR A 78 -13.26 0.96 10.64
N GLU A 79 -13.69 1.90 11.51
CA GLU A 79 -12.71 2.75 12.22
C GLU A 79 -11.74 1.92 13.05
N GLU A 80 -12.25 0.89 13.72
CA GLU A 80 -11.40 0.04 14.55
C GLU A 80 -10.39 -0.72 13.71
N GLU A 81 -10.85 -1.28 12.61
CA GLU A 81 -9.95 -2.02 11.70
C GLU A 81 -8.91 -1.10 11.11
N ALA A 82 -9.32 0.11 10.74
CA ALA A 82 -8.38 1.06 10.15
C ALA A 82 -7.34 1.50 11.16
N ALA A 83 -7.73 1.65 12.44
CA ALA A 83 -6.77 2.00 13.48
C ALA A 83 -5.72 0.90 13.64
N GLU A 84 -6.14 -0.35 13.56
CA GLU A 84 -5.20 -1.47 13.67
C GLU A 84 -4.25 -1.50 12.49
N LEU A 85 -4.78 -1.29 11.30
CA LEU A 85 -3.93 -1.27 10.11
C LEU A 85 -2.96 -0.09 10.15
N THR A 86 -3.41 1.06 10.63
CA THR A 86 -2.55 2.24 10.78
C THR A 86 -1.39 1.93 11.70
N ALA A 87 -1.66 1.31 12.85
CA ALA A 87 -0.60 0.98 13.81
C ALA A 87 0.46 0.08 13.18
N PHE A 88 0.02 -0.89 12.39
CA PHE A 88 0.98 -1.76 11.70
C PHE A 88 1.74 -0.99 10.63
N LEU A 89 1.04 -0.22 9.80
CA LEU A 89 1.68 0.46 8.68
C LEU A 89 2.65 1.54 9.13
N GLU A 90 2.44 2.13 10.30
CA GLU A 90 3.42 3.09 10.85
C GLU A 90 4.78 2.44 11.04
N GLN A 91 4.80 1.15 11.36
CA GLN A 91 6.06 0.43 11.49
C GLN A 91 6.71 0.15 10.15
N VAL A 92 5.92 0.14 9.09
CA VAL A 92 6.41 -0.19 7.74
C VAL A 92 6.84 1.05 6.97
N VAL A 93 5.99 2.09 6.97
CA VAL A 93 6.25 3.29 6.18
C VAL A 93 6.80 4.42 7.05
N GLY A 94 6.80 4.23 8.36
CA GLY A 94 7.26 5.25 9.28
C GLY A 94 6.18 6.26 9.60
N THR A 95 6.52 7.19 10.47
CA THR A 95 5.66 8.30 10.81
C THR A 95 6.23 9.56 10.19
N VAL A 96 5.43 10.61 10.15
CA VAL A 96 5.94 11.90 9.69
C VAL A 96 7.00 12.35 10.67
N ASN A 97 8.20 12.60 10.17
CA ASN A 97 9.34 12.91 11.03
C ASN A 97 10.18 13.98 10.37
N PHE A 98 10.12 15.18 10.90
CA PHE A 98 10.82 16.31 10.31
C PHE A 98 12.25 16.46 10.82
N THR A 99 12.66 15.63 11.75
CA THR A 99 14.03 15.64 12.25
C THR A 99 14.91 14.59 11.59
N ASP A 100 14.35 13.83 10.72
CA ASP A 100 15.07 12.79 10.03
C ASP A 100 15.90 13.40 8.92
N ILE A 101 17.12 13.51 9.15
CA ILE A 101 18.02 14.19 8.23
C ILE A 101 19.11 13.27 7.77
#